data_870c584a7d87da204360c883539bf644
#
_entry.id   870c584a7d87da204360c883539bf644
#
_cell.length_a   1.000
_cell.length_b   1.000
_cell.length_c   1.000
_cell.angle_alpha   90.00
_cell.angle_beta   90.00
_cell.angle_gamma   90.00
#
_symmetry.space_group_name_H-M   'P 1'
#
loop_
_entity.id
_entity.type
_entity.pdbx_description
1 polymer ?
#
loop_
_entity_poly.entity_id
_entity_poly.type
_entity_poly.pdbx_seq_one_letter_code
_entity_poly.pdbx_strand_id
1 'polypeptide(L)' 'LQVKVAELVGESSNSWKDAVRSAVKEAAKDGNQITGVEVMNFTANVQNGDMVEYKANVKIAYADYGGEQRR' A
#
# COMPACT_ATOMS: atom_id res chain seq x y z
N LEU A 1 -14.68 15.11 -7.77
CA LEU A 1 -13.73 14.48 -6.87
C LEU A 1 -14.36 13.26 -6.22
N GLN A 2 -13.69 12.16 -6.29
CA GLN A 2 -14.09 10.95 -5.62
C GLN A 2 -12.91 10.39 -4.86
N VAL A 3 -13.21 9.72 -3.76
CA VAL A 3 -12.18 8.96 -3.05
C VAL A 3 -12.36 7.50 -3.45
N LYS A 4 -11.29 6.92 -3.95
CA LYS A 4 -11.30 5.53 -4.38
C LYS A 4 -10.34 4.73 -3.53
N VAL A 5 -10.54 3.41 -3.53
CA VAL A 5 -9.73 2.51 -2.72
C VAL A 5 -9.18 1.41 -3.61
N ALA A 6 -7.89 1.15 -3.48
CA ALA A 6 -7.23 0.04 -4.14
C ALA A 6 -6.61 -0.85 -3.08
N GLU A 7 -6.63 -2.17 -3.31
CA GLU A 7 -6.01 -3.11 -2.40
C GLU A 7 -4.66 -3.54 -2.95
N LEU A 8 -3.65 -3.51 -2.09
CA LEU A 8 -2.30 -3.87 -2.46
C LEU A 8 -1.67 -4.71 -1.37
N VAL A 9 -0.62 -5.44 -1.75
CA VAL A 9 0.21 -6.15 -0.79
C VAL A 9 1.60 -5.51 -0.84
N GLY A 10 2.04 -4.96 0.27
CA GLY A 10 3.39 -4.44 0.37
C GLY A 10 4.29 -5.52 0.96
N GLU A 11 5.55 -5.53 0.55
CA GLU A 11 6.51 -6.51 1.01
C GLU A 11 7.81 -5.82 1.41
N SER A 12 8.47 -6.41 2.40
CA SER A 12 9.76 -5.90 2.85
C SER A 12 10.52 -7.01 3.55
N SER A 13 11.82 -7.02 3.37
CA SER A 13 12.67 -7.93 4.14
C SER A 13 13.06 -7.33 5.49
N ASN A 14 12.64 -6.10 5.78
CA ASN A 14 13.07 -5.38 6.98
C ASN A 14 12.03 -5.29 8.08
N SER A 15 10.80 -4.94 7.74
CA SER A 15 9.79 -4.73 8.76
C SER A 15 8.41 -4.60 8.15
N TRP A 16 7.38 -4.76 8.99
CA TRP A 16 6.00 -4.54 8.53
C TRP A 16 5.76 -3.06 8.21
N LYS A 17 6.34 -2.16 8.98
CA LYS A 17 6.20 -0.74 8.69
C LYS A 17 6.74 -0.43 7.30
N ASP A 18 7.88 -1.01 6.97
CA ASP A 18 8.48 -0.81 5.66
C ASP A 18 7.64 -1.45 4.56
N ALA A 19 6.98 -2.56 4.86
CA ALA A 19 6.07 -3.21 3.91
C ALA A 19 4.89 -2.29 3.59
N VAL A 20 4.31 -1.63 4.60
CA VAL A 20 3.22 -0.68 4.38
C VAL A 20 3.71 0.49 3.54
N ARG A 21 4.89 1.01 3.89
CA ARG A 21 5.46 2.14 3.16
C ARG A 21 5.70 1.78 1.69
N SER A 22 6.14 0.56 1.44
CA SER A 22 6.36 0.07 0.08
C SER A 22 5.06 0.07 -0.73
N ALA A 23 3.95 -0.37 -0.11
CA ALA A 23 2.66 -0.37 -0.79
C ALA A 23 2.21 1.05 -1.14
N VAL A 24 2.41 1.99 -0.20
CA VAL A 24 2.02 3.38 -0.44
C VAL A 24 2.84 3.97 -1.59
N LYS A 25 4.14 3.68 -1.62
CA LYS A 25 4.98 4.18 -2.71
C LYS A 25 4.56 3.61 -4.05
N GLU A 26 4.20 2.33 -4.07
CA GLU A 26 3.77 1.71 -5.31
C GLU A 26 2.49 2.35 -5.83
N ALA A 27 1.54 2.61 -4.94
CA ALA A 27 0.29 3.26 -5.32
C ALA A 27 0.54 4.68 -5.84
N ALA A 28 1.51 5.36 -5.27
CA ALA A 28 1.80 6.74 -5.67
C ALA A 28 2.47 6.85 -7.02
N LYS A 29 3.06 5.75 -7.52
CA LYS A 29 3.73 5.79 -8.82
C LYS A 29 2.82 6.14 -9.97
N ASP A 30 1.53 5.86 -9.84
CA ASP A 30 0.59 6.13 -10.90
C ASP A 30 0.11 7.57 -10.90
N GLY A 31 0.73 8.44 -10.12
CA GLY A 31 0.33 9.83 -10.04
C GLY A 31 -0.87 10.07 -9.17
N ASN A 32 -1.32 9.06 -8.45
CA ASN A 32 -2.45 9.20 -7.55
C ASN A 32 -2.09 10.02 -6.34
N GLN A 33 -3.03 10.82 -5.88
CA GLN A 33 -2.84 11.54 -4.63
C GLN A 33 -3.35 10.66 -3.51
N ILE A 34 -2.42 10.06 -2.78
CA ILE A 34 -2.76 9.14 -1.70
C ILE A 34 -3.20 9.94 -0.48
N THR A 35 -4.35 9.59 0.07
CA THR A 35 -4.90 10.30 1.22
C THR A 35 -4.96 9.46 2.46
N GLY A 36 -4.81 8.15 2.34
CA GLY A 36 -4.82 7.31 3.53
C GLY A 36 -4.45 5.88 3.22
N VAL A 37 -4.13 5.14 4.25
CA VAL A 37 -3.83 3.72 4.15
C VAL A 37 -4.44 3.03 5.35
N GLU A 38 -5.09 1.90 5.09
CA GLU A 38 -5.64 1.05 6.14
C GLU A 38 -4.96 -0.29 6.03
N VAL A 39 -4.42 -0.79 7.13
CA VAL A 39 -3.78 -2.10 7.14
C VAL A 39 -4.83 -3.13 7.51
N MET A 40 -5.05 -4.08 6.60
CA MET A 40 -6.02 -5.15 6.83
C MET A 40 -5.44 -6.22 7.72
N ASN A 41 -4.24 -6.64 7.42
CA ASN A 41 -3.53 -7.61 8.24
C ASN A 41 -2.05 -7.63 7.88
N PHE A 42 -1.28 -8.27 8.73
CA PHE A 42 0.15 -8.46 8.54
C PHE A 42 0.42 -9.95 8.47
N THR A 43 1.34 -10.34 7.61
CA THR A 43 1.81 -11.72 7.54
C THR A 43 3.32 -11.70 7.36
N ALA A 44 3.94 -12.86 7.48
CA ALA A 44 5.36 -12.98 7.24
C ALA A 44 5.66 -14.38 6.72
N ASN A 45 6.65 -14.46 5.86
CA ASN A 45 7.19 -15.74 5.42
C ASN A 45 8.26 -16.17 6.41
N VAL A 46 8.27 -17.45 6.74
CA VAL A 46 9.20 -18.00 7.72
C VAL A 46 10.01 -19.09 7.05
N GLN A 47 11.34 -19.04 7.23
CA GLN A 47 12.24 -20.08 6.79
C GLN A 47 13.17 -20.43 7.94
N ASN A 48 13.27 -21.70 8.25
CA ASN A 48 14.17 -22.19 9.30
C ASN A 48 13.95 -21.47 10.64
N GLY A 49 12.69 -21.16 10.95
CA GLY A 49 12.35 -20.52 12.21
C GLY A 49 12.48 -19.00 12.22
N ASP A 50 12.96 -18.42 11.12
CA ASP A 50 13.14 -16.96 11.06
C ASP A 50 12.15 -16.33 10.11
N MET A 51 11.66 -15.15 10.45
CA MET A 51 10.83 -14.37 9.56
C MET A 51 11.73 -13.70 8.54
N VAL A 52 11.58 -14.06 7.28
CA VAL A 52 12.47 -13.58 6.23
C VAL A 52 11.83 -12.52 5.33
N GLU A 53 10.51 -12.45 5.35
CA GLU A 53 9.83 -11.44 4.55
C GLU A 53 8.55 -11.03 5.25
N TYR A 54 8.33 -9.73 5.34
CA TYR A 54 7.15 -9.16 5.99
C TYR A 54 6.20 -8.68 4.91
N LYS A 55 4.91 -8.95 5.08
CA LYS A 55 3.89 -8.55 4.13
C LYS A 55 2.77 -7.82 4.85
N ALA A 56 2.23 -6.80 4.19
CA ALA A 56 1.09 -6.07 4.71
C ALA A 56 0.03 -6.00 3.62
N ASN A 57 -1.18 -6.47 3.95
CA ASN A 57 -2.30 -6.31 3.04
C ASN A 57 -2.96 -4.99 3.41
N VAL A 58 -3.03 -4.08 2.45
CA VAL A 58 -3.50 -2.73 2.75
C VAL A 58 -4.55 -2.28 1.75
N LYS A 59 -5.38 -1.36 2.20
CA LYS A 59 -6.26 -0.59 1.33
C LYS A 59 -5.72 0.82 1.26
N ILE A 60 -5.52 1.31 0.04
CA ILE A 60 -4.99 2.64 -0.19
C ILE A 60 -6.14 3.51 -0.65
N ALA A 61 -6.38 4.60 0.06
CA ALA A 61 -7.36 5.59 -0.34
C ALA A 61 -6.67 6.69 -1.14
N TYR A 62 -7.26 7.07 -2.26
CA TYR A 62 -6.66 8.11 -3.08
C TYR A 62 -7.76 8.97 -3.69
N ALA A 63 -7.39 10.22 -3.98
CA ALA A 63 -8.32 11.16 -4.60
C ALA A 63 -8.27 10.98 -6.11
N ASP A 64 -9.45 10.82 -6.69
CA ASP A 64 -9.58 10.68 -8.13
C ASP A 64 -10.38 11.88 -8.62
N TYR A 65 -9.70 12.76 -9.34
CA TYR A 65 -10.36 13.96 -9.85
C TYR A 65 -11.09 13.73 -11.17
N GLY A 66 -10.88 12.55 -11.75
CA GLY A 66 -11.51 12.22 -13.00
C GLY A 66 -11.01 13.09 -14.13
N GLY A 67 -11.79 13.20 -15.16
CA GLY A 67 -11.41 14.00 -16.31
C GLY A 67 -11.66 15.47 -16.13
N GLU A 68 -12.38 15.85 -15.07
CA GLU A 68 -12.72 17.22 -14.95
C GLU A 68 -11.62 18.08 -14.40
N GLN A 69 -10.56 17.48 -13.97
CA GLN A 69 -9.55 18.31 -13.45
C GLN A 69 -8.71 18.89 -14.47
N ARG A 70 -8.92 18.57 -15.62
CA ARG A 70 -8.13 19.00 -16.56
C ARG A 70 -8.33 20.25 -16.92
N ARG A 71 -8.09 20.82 -16.83
CA ARG A 71 -8.43 21.83 -17.11
C ARG A 71 -7.76 22.56 -17.15
#